data_1e89e0444bf97c812f05f5ef99bf435e
#
_entry.id   1e89e0444bf97c812f05f5ef99bf435e
#
_cell.length_a   1.000
_cell.length_b   1.000
_cell.length_c   1.000
_cell.angle_alpha   90.00
_cell.angle_beta   90.00
_cell.angle_gamma   90.00
#
_symmetry.space_group_name_H-M   'P 1'
#
loop_
_entity.id
_entity.type
_entity.pdbx_description
1 polymer ?
#
loop_
_entity_poly.entity_id
_entity_poly.type
_entity_poly.pdbx_seq_one_letter_code
_entity_poly.pdbx_strand_id
1 'polypeptide(L)'
;MTGVQTCALPICSPMREFLHVDDLASACLTAMLEYDGRGHLNVGTGEDVTIKELSQTIADVVGFTGGIRWDTDKPNGTPKKVMSIDKIKDLGWKPSIDLKSGIQDTYRWYKKQIDNKENG
;
A
#
# COMPACT_ATOMS: atom_id res chain seq x y z
N MET A 1 5.68 20.09 16.38
CA MET A 1 4.40 20.25 15.68
C MET A 1 3.41 19.24 16.24
N THR A 2 2.41 19.71 16.94
CA THR A 2 1.31 18.86 17.43
C THR A 2 0.34 18.60 16.26
N GLY A 3 0.73 17.72 15.35
CA GLY A 3 -0.13 17.36 14.24
C GLY A 3 -1.20 16.36 14.69
N VAL A 4 -2.48 16.70 14.55
CA VAL A 4 -3.57 15.74 14.59
C VAL A 4 -3.94 15.41 13.17
N GLN A 5 -3.74 14.16 12.79
CA GLN A 5 -4.18 13.68 11.48
C GLN A 5 -5.59 13.12 11.59
N THR A 6 -6.46 13.49 10.65
CA THR A 6 -7.83 13.01 10.60
C THR A 6 -7.99 12.01 9.46
N CYS A 7 -8.43 10.81 9.78
CA CYS A 7 -8.82 9.82 8.79
C CYS A 7 -10.26 10.09 8.32
N ALA A 8 -10.48 10.03 7.02
CA ALA A 8 -11.81 10.25 6.43
C ALA A 8 -12.77 9.05 6.55
N LEU A 9 -12.32 7.92 7.08
CA LEU A 9 -13.13 6.71 7.26
C LEU A 9 -13.60 6.60 8.70
N PRO A 10 -14.87 6.22 8.95
CA PRO A 10 -15.50 6.32 10.28
C PRO A 10 -14.74 5.57 11.37
N ILE A 11 -14.43 4.31 11.16
CA ILE A 11 -13.80 3.44 12.16
C ILE A 11 -12.47 2.89 11.69
N CYS A 12 -12.05 3.28 10.49
CA CYS A 12 -10.82 2.84 9.84
C CYS A 12 -10.57 1.32 9.90
N SER A 13 -11.67 0.56 10.00
CA SER A 13 -11.68 -0.89 9.97
C SER A 13 -11.70 -1.51 8.55
N PRO A 14 -12.08 -0.81 7.47
CA PRO A 14 -12.00 -1.41 6.14
C PRO A 14 -10.60 -1.94 5.86
N MET A 15 -10.56 -3.13 5.28
CA MET A 15 -9.31 -3.80 4.92
C MET A 15 -8.96 -3.51 3.47
N ARG A 16 -7.69 -3.22 3.23
CA ARG A 16 -7.15 -2.90 1.89
C ARG A 16 -5.82 -3.59 1.69
N GLU A 17 -5.55 -3.85 0.43
CA GLU A 17 -4.31 -4.45 -0.03
C GLU A 17 -3.40 -3.36 -0.62
N PHE A 18 -2.12 -3.42 -0.31
CA PHE A 18 -1.13 -2.45 -0.78
C PHE A 18 0.07 -3.18 -1.35
N LEU A 19 0.38 -2.91 -2.61
CA LEU A 19 1.49 -3.52 -3.33
C LEU A 19 2.55 -2.45 -3.62
N HIS A 20 3.82 -2.78 -3.33
CA HIS A 20 4.94 -1.91 -3.69
C HIS A 20 5.09 -1.81 -5.21
N VAL A 21 5.47 -0.62 -5.69
CA VAL A 21 5.59 -0.34 -7.14
C VAL A 21 6.59 -1.25 -7.84
N ASP A 22 7.68 -1.63 -7.19
CA ASP A 22 8.68 -2.52 -7.77
C ASP A 22 8.15 -3.96 -7.90
N ASP A 23 7.34 -4.41 -6.95
CA ASP A 23 6.64 -5.68 -7.07
C ASP A 23 5.62 -5.65 -8.21
N LEU A 24 4.89 -4.54 -8.38
CA LEU A 24 4.01 -4.37 -9.52
C LEU A 24 4.78 -4.42 -10.86
N ALA A 25 5.91 -3.74 -10.94
CA ALA A 25 6.76 -3.75 -12.12
C ALA A 25 7.25 -5.17 -12.46
N SER A 26 7.71 -5.94 -11.46
CA SER A 26 8.12 -7.32 -11.66
C SER A 26 6.96 -8.23 -12.09
N ALA A 27 5.76 -7.99 -11.56
CA ALA A 27 4.56 -8.70 -11.99
C ALA A 27 4.21 -8.43 -13.46
N CYS A 28 4.34 -7.18 -13.90
CA CYS A 28 4.14 -6.80 -15.30
C CYS A 28 5.13 -7.52 -16.22
N LEU A 29 6.41 -7.61 -15.83
CA LEU A 29 7.41 -8.36 -16.61
C LEU A 29 7.08 -9.86 -16.67
N THR A 30 6.70 -10.45 -15.55
CA THR A 30 6.28 -11.87 -15.52
C THR A 30 5.08 -12.09 -16.43
N ALA A 31 4.07 -11.24 -16.35
CA ALA A 31 2.89 -11.36 -17.21
C ALA A 31 3.23 -11.23 -18.69
N MET A 32 4.12 -10.31 -19.04
CA MET A 32 4.54 -10.12 -20.44
C MET A 32 5.31 -11.33 -20.99
N LEU A 33 6.09 -12.01 -20.15
CA LEU A 33 6.94 -13.12 -20.58
C LEU A 33 6.24 -14.49 -20.51
N GLU A 34 5.33 -14.67 -19.54
CA GLU A 34 4.81 -15.99 -19.18
C GLU A 34 3.29 -16.15 -19.38
N TYR A 35 2.56 -15.06 -19.69
CA TYR A 35 1.11 -15.11 -19.76
C TYR A 35 0.58 -14.99 -21.19
N ASP A 36 0.06 -16.10 -21.71
CA ASP A 36 -0.58 -16.16 -23.04
C ASP A 36 -2.12 -16.15 -22.98
N GLY A 37 -2.71 -16.00 -21.81
CA GLY A 37 -4.15 -16.01 -21.62
C GLY A 37 -4.85 -14.77 -22.17
N ARG A 38 -6.14 -14.91 -22.45
CA ARG A 38 -6.97 -13.79 -22.94
C ARG A 38 -7.73 -13.07 -21.83
N GLY A 39 -7.78 -13.63 -20.62
CA GLY A 39 -8.48 -13.05 -19.49
C GLY A 39 -7.60 -12.07 -18.72
N HIS A 40 -8.21 -11.33 -17.80
CA HIS A 40 -7.47 -10.47 -16.88
C HIS A 40 -6.63 -11.30 -15.89
N LEU A 41 -5.60 -10.69 -15.39
CA LEU A 41 -4.69 -11.24 -14.41
C LEU A 41 -4.66 -10.31 -13.19
N ASN A 42 -5.12 -10.79 -12.04
CA ASN A 42 -5.04 -10.00 -10.81
C ASN A 42 -3.61 -9.96 -10.27
N VAL A 43 -3.17 -8.79 -9.87
CA VAL A 43 -1.87 -8.56 -9.26
C VAL A 43 -2.06 -7.87 -7.92
N GLY A 44 -1.47 -8.41 -6.88
CA GLY A 44 -1.54 -7.87 -5.52
C GLY A 44 -0.67 -8.67 -4.58
N THR A 45 -0.79 -8.41 -3.28
CA THR A 45 -0.07 -9.15 -2.25
C THR A 45 -0.80 -10.43 -1.83
N GLY A 46 -2.12 -10.48 -2.03
CA GLY A 46 -2.98 -11.52 -1.48
C GLY A 46 -3.27 -11.34 0.02
N GLU A 47 -2.75 -10.29 0.62
CA GLU A 47 -2.91 -9.95 2.03
C GLU A 47 -3.48 -8.55 2.18
N ASP A 48 -4.30 -8.35 3.19
CA ASP A 48 -4.89 -7.06 3.48
C ASP A 48 -4.58 -6.61 4.91
N VAL A 49 -4.67 -5.31 5.12
CA VAL A 49 -4.53 -4.67 6.43
C VAL A 49 -5.64 -3.66 6.63
N THR A 50 -5.97 -3.37 7.87
CA THR A 50 -6.90 -2.29 8.18
C THR A 50 -6.27 -0.93 7.88
N ILE A 51 -7.08 0.05 7.58
CA ILE A 51 -6.61 1.44 7.42
C ILE A 51 -5.96 1.95 8.71
N LYS A 52 -6.45 1.48 9.86
CA LYS A 52 -5.85 1.80 11.16
C LYS A 52 -4.40 1.28 11.26
N GLU A 53 -4.18 0.01 10.94
CA GLU A 53 -2.84 -0.61 10.93
C GLU A 53 -1.90 0.08 9.95
N LEU A 54 -2.40 0.38 8.74
CA LEU A 54 -1.63 1.13 7.74
C LEU A 54 -1.22 2.50 8.27
N SER A 55 -2.16 3.24 8.86
CA SER A 55 -1.89 4.59 9.39
C SER A 55 -0.85 4.56 10.49
N GLN A 56 -0.92 3.56 11.39
CA GLN A 56 0.06 3.39 12.44
C GLN A 56 1.44 3.03 11.88
N THR A 57 1.49 2.14 10.91
CA THR A 57 2.75 1.75 10.24
C THR A 57 3.40 2.96 9.56
N ILE A 58 2.61 3.80 8.88
CA ILE A 58 3.11 5.02 8.26
C ILE A 58 3.62 6.00 9.33
N ALA A 59 2.85 6.21 10.40
CA ALA A 59 3.24 7.09 11.50
C ALA A 59 4.59 6.66 12.11
N ASP A 60 4.78 5.37 12.34
CA ASP A 60 6.02 4.81 12.88
C ASP A 60 7.20 5.03 11.91
N VAL A 61 7.00 4.81 10.63
CA VAL A 61 8.05 4.97 9.61
C VAL A 61 8.48 6.42 9.44
N VAL A 62 7.52 7.36 9.46
CA VAL A 62 7.84 8.79 9.27
C VAL A 62 8.26 9.48 10.57
N GLY A 63 8.16 8.79 11.71
CA GLY A 63 8.46 9.36 13.02
C GLY A 63 7.40 10.35 13.52
N PHE A 64 6.15 10.16 13.11
CA PHE A 64 5.03 10.99 13.56
C PHE A 64 4.64 10.61 14.99
N THR A 65 4.70 11.58 15.90
CA THR A 65 4.41 11.40 17.33
C THR A 65 3.08 12.02 17.76
N GLY A 66 2.34 12.62 16.83
CA GLY A 66 1.02 13.20 17.09
C GLY A 66 -0.08 12.14 17.22
N GLY A 67 -1.28 12.60 17.56
CA GLY A 67 -2.47 11.75 17.63
C GLY A 67 -3.13 11.56 16.26
N ILE A 68 -3.74 10.41 16.06
CA ILE A 68 -4.59 10.13 14.89
C ILE A 68 -6.04 10.17 15.37
N ARG A 69 -6.85 11.03 14.75
CA ARG A 69 -8.30 11.09 14.96
C ARG A 69 -9.02 10.47 13.79
N TRP A 70 -10.08 9.75 14.12
CA TRP A 70 -10.95 9.12 13.13
C TRP A 70 -12.21 9.95 12.97
N ASP A 71 -12.55 10.28 11.72
CA ASP A 71 -13.79 10.99 11.41
C ASP A 71 -14.94 10.00 11.29
N THR A 72 -15.68 9.81 12.38
CA THR A 72 -16.77 8.86 12.47
C THR A 72 -18.04 9.31 11.74
N ASP A 73 -18.09 10.53 11.22
CA ASP A 73 -19.23 11.06 10.46
C ASP A 73 -19.16 10.70 8.96
N LYS A 74 -18.04 10.15 8.51
CA LYS A 74 -17.86 9.72 7.12
C LYS A 74 -18.32 8.27 6.91
N PRO A 75 -18.95 7.96 5.74
CA PRO A 75 -19.37 6.60 5.45
C PRO A 75 -18.20 5.65 5.26
N ASN A 76 -18.35 4.42 5.74
CA ASN A 76 -17.45 3.33 5.42
C ASN A 76 -17.56 2.99 3.94
N GLY A 77 -16.42 2.75 3.30
CA GLY A 77 -16.36 2.09 2.01
C GLY A 77 -16.59 0.58 2.13
N THR A 78 -16.31 -0.15 1.06
CA THR A 78 -16.36 -1.61 1.06
C THR A 78 -15.52 -2.17 2.21
N PRO A 79 -16.05 -3.06 3.07
CA PRO A 79 -15.34 -3.57 4.26
C PRO A 79 -14.03 -4.28 3.93
N LYS A 80 -13.98 -5.01 2.82
CA LYS A 80 -12.80 -5.77 2.40
C LYS A 80 -12.64 -5.71 0.89
N LYS A 81 -11.41 -5.49 0.42
CA LYS A 81 -11.01 -5.57 -0.99
C LYS A 81 -9.66 -6.27 -1.05
N VAL A 82 -9.66 -7.56 -1.24
CA VAL A 82 -8.47 -8.36 -1.51
C VAL A 82 -8.74 -9.19 -2.76
N MET A 83 -7.72 -9.35 -3.59
CA MET A 83 -7.82 -10.13 -4.83
C MET A 83 -7.16 -11.48 -4.65
N SER A 84 -7.73 -12.51 -5.31
CA SER A 84 -7.01 -13.77 -5.49
C SER A 84 -5.90 -13.54 -6.53
N ILE A 85 -4.68 -13.90 -6.15
CA ILE A 85 -3.49 -13.80 -6.99
C ILE A 85 -2.97 -15.18 -7.44
N ASP A 86 -3.81 -16.20 -7.38
CA ASP A 86 -3.41 -17.58 -7.69
C ASP A 86 -2.88 -17.72 -9.11
N LYS A 87 -3.52 -17.09 -10.10
CA LYS A 87 -3.10 -17.14 -11.49
C LYS A 87 -1.67 -16.63 -11.70
N ILE A 88 -1.32 -15.49 -11.11
CA ILE A 88 0.04 -14.95 -11.29
C ILE A 88 1.07 -15.73 -10.47
N LYS A 89 0.68 -16.31 -9.33
CA LYS A 89 1.54 -17.23 -8.57
C LYS A 89 1.85 -18.49 -9.38
N ASP A 90 0.89 -19.01 -10.12
CA ASP A 90 1.09 -20.18 -11.00
C ASP A 90 2.07 -19.87 -12.15
N LEU A 91 2.23 -18.60 -12.51
CA LEU A 91 3.25 -18.14 -13.47
C LEU A 91 4.66 -17.97 -12.83
N GLY A 92 4.79 -18.23 -11.52
CA GLY A 92 6.06 -18.13 -10.80
C GLY A 92 6.31 -16.78 -10.13
N TRP A 93 5.38 -15.83 -10.18
CA TRP A 93 5.52 -14.55 -9.50
C TRP A 93 4.92 -14.57 -8.08
N LYS A 94 5.56 -13.86 -7.18
CA LYS A 94 5.05 -13.54 -5.85
C LYS A 94 5.56 -12.18 -5.40
N PRO A 95 4.82 -11.45 -4.55
CA PRO A 95 5.34 -10.23 -3.95
C PRO A 95 6.54 -10.53 -3.07
N SER A 96 7.52 -9.65 -3.07
CA SER A 96 8.77 -9.81 -2.33
C SER A 96 9.01 -8.73 -1.28
N ILE A 97 8.27 -7.62 -1.34
CA ILE A 97 8.44 -6.46 -0.49
C ILE A 97 7.26 -6.38 0.48
N ASP A 98 7.54 -6.53 1.78
CA ASP A 98 6.53 -6.38 2.81
C ASP A 98 6.07 -4.92 2.95
N LEU A 99 4.89 -4.71 3.56
CA LEU A 99 4.26 -3.39 3.66
C LEU A 99 5.16 -2.36 4.35
N LYS A 100 5.75 -2.72 5.48
CA LYS A 100 6.58 -1.79 6.26
C LYS A 100 7.85 -1.39 5.50
N SER A 101 8.55 -2.36 4.94
CA SER A 101 9.74 -2.13 4.11
C SER A 101 9.41 -1.29 2.88
N GLY A 102 8.29 -1.55 2.23
CA GLY A 102 7.81 -0.79 1.08
C GLY A 102 7.50 0.67 1.43
N ILE A 103 6.85 0.92 2.59
CA ILE A 103 6.58 2.27 3.08
C ILE A 103 7.90 3.00 3.40
N GLN A 104 8.86 2.33 4.05
CA GLN A 104 10.18 2.90 4.34
C GLN A 104 10.91 3.34 3.07
N ASP A 105 10.88 2.50 2.05
CA ASP A 105 11.53 2.78 0.77
C ASP A 105 10.87 3.95 0.05
N THR A 106 9.54 3.95 -0.03
CA THR A 106 8.75 5.03 -0.62
C THR A 106 8.98 6.36 0.11
N TYR A 107 9.01 6.35 1.44
CA TYR A 107 9.28 7.54 2.24
C TYR A 107 10.68 8.08 2.02
N ARG A 108 11.68 7.21 1.94
CA ARG A 108 13.07 7.60 1.63
C ARG A 108 13.18 8.25 0.26
N TRP A 109 12.52 7.68 -0.74
CA TRP A 109 12.45 8.27 -2.08
C TRP A 109 11.76 9.65 -2.04
N TYR A 110 10.62 9.76 -1.38
CA TYR A 110 9.88 11.01 -1.25
C TYR A 110 10.71 12.12 -0.60
N LYS A 111 11.43 11.83 0.48
CA LYS A 111 12.33 12.80 1.11
C LYS A 111 13.39 13.32 0.15
N LYS A 112 14.03 12.44 -0.61
CA LYS A 112 15.01 12.85 -1.61
C LYS A 112 14.42 13.79 -2.67
N GLN A 113 13.16 13.59 -3.06
CA GLN A 113 12.50 14.47 -4.03
C GLN A 113 12.25 15.88 -3.46
N ILE A 114 11.91 15.98 -2.19
CA ILE A 114 11.72 17.27 -1.51
C ILE A 114 13.06 17.99 -1.41
N ASP A 115 14.07 17.35 -0.87
CA ASP A 115 15.40 17.92 -0.67
C ASP A 115 15.99 18.44 -2.00
N ASN A 116 15.78 17.73 -3.10
CA ASN A 116 16.22 18.16 -4.43
C ASN A 116 15.46 19.39 -4.94
N LYS A 117 14.19 19.58 -4.56
CA LYS A 117 13.39 20.75 -4.95
C LYS A 117 13.75 22.00 -4.17
N GLU A 118 14.19 21.84 -2.92
CA GLU A 118 14.61 22.98 -2.08
C GLU A 118 16.01 23.49 -2.43
N ASN A 119 16.85 22.66 -3.06
CA ASN A 119 18.22 22.99 -3.45
C ASN A 119 18.38 23.35 -4.95
N GLY A 120 17.30 23.38 -5.69
CA GLY A 120 17.27 23.81 -7.12
C GLY A 120 16.53 25.10 -7.28
#